data_d496db6334953d22d01589685a44b047
#
_entry.id   d496db6334953d22d01589685a44b047
#
_cell.length_a   1.000
_cell.length_b   1.000
_cell.length_c   1.000
_cell.angle_alpha   90.00
_cell.angle_beta   90.00
_cell.angle_gamma   90.00
#
_symmetry.space_group_name_H-M   'P 1'
#
loop_
_entity.id
_entity.type
_entity.pdbx_description
1 polymer ?
#
loop_
_entity_poly.entity_id
_entity_poly.type
_entity_poly.pdbx_seq_one_letter_code
_entity_poly.pdbx_strand_id
1 'polypeptide(L)'
;LSSAGGGITLTPAHAAASAVFDDQGRLQRSALDMTEVTGRFTPATGRPAGFTMARAQLHQRREAEGGMRGALEIDGMDPEAADLPTLSRLFVDLTRSGPVAEPVTRAALERWRDNGGVVEMTRFEAIADDVTVTGDGTFALDAALRPEGAAAFRIAGAETVLARLEASGDIKPAMRAVLDPMLASRVRVNSASSFSASPQRIARCRA
;
A
#
# COMPACT_ATOMS: atom_id res chain seq x y z
N LEU A 1 -5.36 -5.38 -18.38
CA LEU A 1 -4.88 -6.52 -17.59
C LEU A 1 -6.04 -7.01 -16.71
N SER A 2 -6.84 -7.93 -17.21
CA SER A 2 -7.82 -8.65 -16.39
C SER A 2 -7.13 -9.91 -15.85
N SER A 3 -6.73 -9.87 -14.60
CA SER A 3 -6.41 -11.08 -13.86
C SER A 3 -7.70 -11.71 -13.34
N ALA A 4 -7.71 -13.02 -13.10
CA ALA A 4 -8.85 -13.74 -12.49
C ALA A 4 -9.21 -13.24 -11.08
N GLY A 5 -8.65 -12.12 -10.61
CA GLY A 5 -8.74 -11.57 -9.28
C GLY A 5 -9.42 -10.20 -9.14
N GLY A 6 -9.99 -9.66 -10.20
CA GLY A 6 -10.58 -8.32 -10.19
C GLY A 6 -9.81 -7.33 -11.07
N GLY A 7 -10.29 -6.09 -11.19
CA GLY A 7 -9.69 -5.06 -12.01
C GLY A 7 -10.00 -3.64 -11.54
N ILE A 8 -9.14 -2.71 -11.96
CA ILE A 8 -9.38 -1.27 -11.81
C ILE A 8 -9.37 -0.66 -13.20
N THR A 9 -10.39 0.11 -13.50
CA THR A 9 -10.48 0.93 -14.72
C THR A 9 -10.42 2.39 -14.32
N LEU A 10 -9.56 3.17 -14.97
CA LEU A 10 -9.42 4.61 -14.76
C LEU A 10 -9.69 5.31 -16.08
N THR A 11 -10.48 6.36 -16.04
CA THR A 11 -10.82 7.24 -17.16
C THR A 11 -10.53 8.68 -16.76
N PRO A 12 -9.32 9.20 -17.03
CA PRO A 12 -8.97 10.58 -16.75
C PRO A 12 -9.56 11.51 -17.84
N ALA A 13 -9.91 12.75 -17.48
CA ALA A 13 -10.19 13.82 -18.46
C ALA A 13 -8.88 14.27 -19.11
N HIS A 14 -7.79 14.33 -18.36
CA HIS A 14 -6.46 14.65 -18.87
C HIS A 14 -5.43 13.69 -18.28
N ALA A 15 -4.49 13.26 -19.12
CA ALA A 15 -3.37 12.44 -18.71
C ALA A 15 -2.08 12.90 -19.42
N ALA A 16 -1.01 13.00 -18.66
CA ALA A 16 0.33 13.27 -19.16
C ALA A 16 1.29 12.21 -18.62
N ALA A 17 2.15 11.70 -19.47
CA ALA A 17 3.16 10.73 -19.09
C ALA A 17 4.53 11.12 -19.65
N SER A 18 5.58 10.80 -18.89
CA SER A 18 6.96 10.95 -19.33
C SER A 18 7.78 9.74 -18.91
N ALA A 19 8.79 9.41 -19.73
CA ALA A 19 9.74 8.36 -19.43
C ALA A 19 11.14 8.79 -19.89
N VAL A 20 12.16 8.46 -19.12
CA VAL A 20 13.57 8.66 -19.45
C VAL A 20 14.26 7.32 -19.37
N PHE A 21 15.00 7.00 -20.43
CA PHE A 21 15.75 5.77 -20.55
C PHE A 21 17.25 6.07 -20.60
N ASP A 22 18.07 5.13 -20.17
CA ASP A 22 19.51 5.20 -20.36
C ASP A 22 19.89 4.73 -21.79
N ASP A 23 21.20 4.76 -22.07
CA ASP A 23 21.80 4.33 -23.35
C ASP A 23 21.62 2.83 -23.65
N GLN A 24 21.24 2.04 -22.64
CA GLN A 24 20.92 0.62 -22.75
C GLN A 24 19.41 0.37 -22.86
N GLY A 25 18.60 1.41 -22.99
CA GLY A 25 17.14 1.32 -23.07
C GLY A 25 16.46 0.96 -21.75
N ARG A 26 17.14 1.04 -20.62
CA ARG A 26 16.54 0.75 -19.31
C ARG A 26 15.86 2.01 -18.75
N LEU A 27 14.66 1.83 -18.22
CA LEU A 27 13.91 2.91 -17.59
C LEU A 27 14.70 3.49 -16.41
N GLN A 28 14.96 4.79 -16.44
CA GLN A 28 15.61 5.54 -15.36
C GLN A 28 14.59 6.26 -14.49
N ARG A 29 13.61 6.87 -15.11
CA ARG A 29 12.50 7.51 -14.40
C ARG A 29 11.26 7.54 -15.29
N SER A 30 10.09 7.53 -14.64
CA SER A 30 8.81 7.79 -15.30
C SER A 30 7.93 8.62 -14.39
N ALA A 31 7.02 9.35 -14.99
CA ALA A 31 5.96 10.06 -14.30
C ALA A 31 4.65 9.92 -15.08
N LEU A 32 3.56 9.79 -14.34
CA LEU A 32 2.20 9.82 -14.85
C LEU A 32 1.42 10.82 -13.99
N ASP A 33 0.72 11.74 -14.63
CA ASP A 33 -0.16 12.72 -14.00
C ASP A 33 -1.53 12.63 -14.67
N MET A 34 -2.57 12.43 -13.87
CA MET A 34 -3.95 12.34 -14.33
C MET A 34 -4.82 13.28 -13.52
N THR A 35 -5.76 13.98 -14.16
CA THR A 35 -6.71 14.85 -13.49
C THR A 35 -8.15 14.51 -13.88
N GLU A 36 -9.09 14.83 -12.99
CA GLU A 36 -10.52 14.56 -13.17
C GLU A 36 -10.77 13.10 -13.56
N VAL A 37 -10.32 12.18 -12.70
CA VAL A 37 -10.34 10.74 -12.97
C VAL A 37 -11.63 10.13 -12.46
N THR A 38 -12.36 9.44 -13.34
CA THR A 38 -13.43 8.52 -12.96
C THR A 38 -12.86 7.10 -12.92
N GLY A 39 -13.08 6.42 -11.81
CA GLY A 39 -12.56 5.08 -11.57
C GLY A 39 -13.66 4.08 -11.27
N ARG A 40 -13.39 2.81 -11.58
CA ARG A 40 -14.23 1.69 -11.20
C ARG A 40 -13.34 0.55 -10.72
N PHE A 41 -13.58 0.11 -9.52
CA PHE A 41 -13.00 -1.10 -8.96
C PHE A 41 -13.97 -2.26 -9.14
N THR A 42 -13.53 -3.34 -9.76
CA THR A 42 -14.30 -4.57 -9.92
C THR A 42 -13.56 -5.65 -9.12
N PRO A 43 -14.04 -6.03 -7.94
CA PRO A 43 -13.42 -7.08 -7.15
C PRO A 43 -13.63 -8.45 -7.82
N ALA A 44 -12.80 -9.45 -7.46
CA ALA A 44 -12.97 -10.84 -7.92
C ALA A 44 -14.32 -11.42 -7.44
N THR A 45 -14.76 -11.00 -6.27
CA THR A 45 -16.06 -11.34 -5.67
C THR A 45 -16.68 -10.08 -5.07
N GLY A 46 -17.99 -9.91 -5.21
CA GLY A 46 -18.69 -8.74 -4.71
C GLY A 46 -19.20 -7.80 -5.80
N ARG A 47 -19.61 -6.60 -5.42
CA ARG A 47 -20.14 -5.59 -6.34
C ARG A 47 -19.04 -4.63 -6.79
N PRO A 48 -19.03 -4.21 -8.06
CA PRO A 48 -18.19 -3.11 -8.51
C PRO A 48 -18.51 -1.83 -7.72
N ALA A 49 -17.48 -1.04 -7.43
CA ALA A 49 -17.58 0.26 -6.79
C ALA A 49 -16.95 1.32 -7.68
N GLY A 50 -17.65 2.43 -7.86
CA GLY A 50 -17.14 3.60 -8.56
C GLY A 50 -16.49 4.58 -7.58
N PHE A 51 -15.64 5.45 -8.13
CA PHE A 51 -15.03 6.56 -7.39
C PHE A 51 -14.58 7.64 -8.38
N THR A 52 -14.41 8.84 -7.87
CA THR A 52 -13.74 9.93 -8.59
C THR A 52 -12.46 10.33 -7.88
N MET A 53 -11.51 10.94 -8.59
CA MET A 53 -10.32 11.56 -8.02
C MET A 53 -10.07 12.89 -8.72
N ALA A 54 -9.75 13.93 -7.95
CA ALA A 54 -9.36 15.20 -8.54
C ALA A 54 -8.04 15.09 -9.29
N ARG A 55 -7.08 14.38 -8.69
CA ARG A 55 -5.77 14.15 -9.29
C ARG A 55 -5.17 12.83 -8.82
N ALA A 56 -4.40 12.17 -9.70
CA ALA A 56 -3.55 11.04 -9.35
C ALA A 56 -2.18 11.19 -10.04
N GLN A 57 -1.11 11.04 -9.26
CA GLN A 57 0.27 11.14 -9.74
C GLN A 57 1.05 9.88 -9.36
N LEU A 58 1.82 9.37 -10.30
CA LEU A 58 2.77 8.28 -10.06
C LEU A 58 4.14 8.72 -10.56
N HIS A 59 5.13 8.68 -9.70
CA HIS A 59 6.52 8.92 -10.04
C HIS A 59 7.34 7.68 -9.74
N GLN A 60 8.24 7.35 -10.64
CA GLN A 60 9.18 6.25 -10.46
C GLN A 60 10.58 6.68 -10.87
N ARG A 61 11.58 6.20 -10.16
CA ARG A 61 12.99 6.37 -10.54
C ARG A 61 13.81 5.14 -10.15
N ARG A 62 14.80 4.86 -10.94
CA ARG A 62 15.79 3.83 -10.64
C ARG A 62 16.71 4.30 -9.51
N GLU A 63 16.93 3.42 -8.57
CA GLU A 63 17.91 3.59 -7.49
C GLU A 63 19.21 2.83 -7.82
N ALA A 64 20.23 3.05 -7.00
CA ALA A 64 21.46 2.28 -7.07
C ALA A 64 21.19 0.78 -7.00
N GLU A 65 22.10 -0.04 -7.50
CA GLU A 65 22.01 -1.51 -7.46
C GLU A 65 20.75 -2.09 -8.14
N GLY A 66 20.10 -1.30 -9.02
CA GLY A 66 18.93 -1.76 -9.77
C GLY A 66 17.62 -1.74 -9.00
N GLY A 67 17.58 -1.14 -7.83
CA GLY A 67 16.36 -0.86 -7.09
C GLY A 67 15.45 0.13 -7.83
N MET A 68 14.24 0.32 -7.32
CA MET A 68 13.25 1.25 -7.87
C MET A 68 12.54 1.95 -6.73
N ARG A 69 12.52 3.27 -6.75
CA ARG A 69 11.66 4.06 -5.87
C ARG A 69 10.43 4.54 -6.63
N GLY A 70 9.27 4.44 -5.99
CA GLY A 70 8.00 4.90 -6.53
C GLY A 70 7.23 5.72 -5.51
N ALA A 71 6.62 6.82 -5.95
CA ALA A 71 5.70 7.62 -5.14
C ALA A 71 4.35 7.71 -5.86
N LEU A 72 3.28 7.41 -5.12
CA LEU A 72 1.90 7.59 -5.55
C LEU A 72 1.27 8.69 -4.70
N GLU A 73 0.63 9.65 -5.35
CA GLU A 73 -0.19 10.67 -4.70
C GLU A 73 -1.57 10.71 -5.35
N ILE A 74 -2.61 10.70 -4.54
CA ILE A 74 -3.99 10.84 -4.97
C ILE A 74 -4.62 11.96 -4.13
N ASP A 75 -5.22 12.93 -4.80
CA ASP A 75 -5.95 14.03 -4.18
C ASP A 75 -7.43 13.93 -4.50
N GLY A 76 -8.27 14.18 -3.50
CA GLY A 76 -9.72 14.30 -3.64
C GLY A 76 -10.37 13.03 -4.19
N MET A 77 -10.12 11.87 -3.58
CA MET A 77 -10.80 10.63 -3.95
C MET A 77 -12.14 10.53 -3.23
N ASP A 78 -13.21 10.52 -4.01
CA ASP A 78 -14.58 10.41 -3.53
C ASP A 78 -15.20 9.08 -3.99
N PRO A 79 -15.46 8.15 -3.08
CA PRO A 79 -16.11 6.89 -3.41
C PRO A 79 -17.62 7.12 -3.67
N GLU A 80 -18.21 6.42 -4.65
CA GLU A 80 -19.66 6.45 -4.90
C GLU A 80 -20.49 5.86 -3.73
N ALA A 81 -19.86 5.07 -2.87
CA ALA A 81 -20.51 4.48 -1.70
C ALA A 81 -20.59 5.52 -0.57
N ALA A 82 -21.82 5.91 -0.22
CA ALA A 82 -22.08 6.99 0.75
C ALA A 82 -21.62 6.70 2.19
N ASP A 83 -21.28 5.47 2.50
CA ASP A 83 -20.77 5.02 3.81
C ASP A 83 -19.22 5.07 3.90
N LEU A 84 -18.54 5.36 2.81
CA LEU A 84 -17.08 5.52 2.80
C LEU A 84 -16.70 7.00 2.85
N PRO A 85 -15.67 7.36 3.65
CA PRO A 85 -15.23 8.74 3.72
C PRO A 85 -14.50 9.17 2.44
N THR A 86 -14.63 10.44 2.09
CA THR A 86 -13.80 11.06 1.06
C THR A 86 -12.36 11.16 1.53
N LEU A 87 -11.42 10.66 0.74
CA LEU A 87 -10.00 10.84 0.98
C LEU A 87 -9.56 12.17 0.38
N SER A 88 -9.24 13.14 1.20
CA SER A 88 -8.67 14.40 0.72
C SER A 88 -7.26 14.19 0.16
N ARG A 89 -6.50 13.25 0.72
CA ARG A 89 -5.17 12.89 0.24
C ARG A 89 -4.81 11.44 0.58
N LEU A 90 -4.15 10.78 -0.37
CA LEU A 90 -3.39 9.54 -0.15
C LEU A 90 -1.99 9.72 -0.73
N PHE A 91 -0.96 9.49 0.07
CA PHE A 91 0.43 9.50 -0.36
C PHE A 91 1.14 8.22 0.08
N VAL A 92 1.85 7.57 -0.86
CA VAL A 92 2.64 6.37 -0.59
C VAL A 92 4.00 6.50 -1.27
N ASP A 93 5.07 6.32 -0.52
CA ASP A 93 6.45 6.27 -1.03
C ASP A 93 7.04 4.90 -0.73
N LEU A 94 7.45 4.20 -1.79
CA LEU A 94 7.96 2.84 -1.73
C LEU A 94 9.35 2.76 -2.37
N THR A 95 10.23 2.00 -1.76
CA THR A 95 11.52 1.65 -2.36
C THR A 95 11.64 0.13 -2.44
N ARG A 96 11.81 -0.39 -3.64
CA ARG A 96 12.09 -1.79 -3.89
C ARG A 96 13.60 -1.99 -4.03
N SER A 97 14.16 -2.90 -3.25
CA SER A 97 15.57 -3.28 -3.35
C SER A 97 15.84 -4.15 -4.58
N GLY A 98 17.01 -4.02 -5.17
CA GLY A 98 17.51 -4.87 -6.24
C GLY A 98 16.70 -4.89 -7.53
N PRO A 99 17.21 -5.50 -8.60
CA PRO A 99 16.53 -5.62 -9.88
C PRO A 99 15.50 -6.76 -9.85
N VAL A 100 14.36 -6.52 -10.51
CA VAL A 100 13.44 -7.58 -10.94
C VAL A 100 13.59 -7.71 -12.45
N ALA A 101 13.81 -8.94 -12.93
CA ALA A 101 13.93 -9.19 -14.37
C ALA A 101 12.60 -8.90 -15.10
N GLU A 102 12.71 -8.31 -16.27
CA GLU A 102 11.58 -8.08 -17.16
C GLU A 102 11.54 -9.13 -18.27
N PRO A 103 10.35 -9.59 -18.68
CA PRO A 103 9.05 -9.25 -18.11
C PRO A 103 8.89 -9.80 -16.68
N VAL A 104 8.07 -9.13 -15.87
CA VAL A 104 7.81 -9.57 -14.49
C VAL A 104 7.01 -10.88 -14.55
N THR A 105 7.68 -11.97 -14.27
CA THR A 105 7.11 -13.32 -14.23
C THR A 105 7.18 -13.89 -12.81
N ARG A 106 6.47 -14.98 -12.56
CA ARG A 106 6.58 -15.70 -11.29
C ARG A 106 8.03 -16.05 -10.96
N ALA A 107 8.77 -16.61 -11.90
CA ALA A 107 10.18 -16.96 -11.73
C ALA A 107 11.09 -15.74 -11.47
N ALA A 108 10.76 -14.57 -12.03
CA ALA A 108 11.48 -13.32 -11.76
C ALA A 108 11.26 -12.86 -10.30
N LEU A 109 10.02 -12.96 -9.81
CA LEU A 109 9.68 -12.63 -8.42
C LEU A 109 10.29 -13.62 -7.42
N GLU A 110 10.30 -14.92 -7.74
CA GLU A 110 10.98 -15.94 -6.92
C GLU A 110 12.47 -15.64 -6.79
N ARG A 111 13.16 -15.36 -7.90
CA ARG A 111 14.58 -14.97 -7.87
C ARG A 111 14.82 -13.69 -7.08
N TRP A 112 13.97 -12.68 -7.23
CA TRP A 112 14.09 -11.43 -6.48
C TRP A 112 13.94 -11.69 -4.98
N ARG A 113 12.92 -12.46 -4.57
CA ARG A 113 12.72 -12.89 -3.18
C ARG A 113 13.94 -13.64 -2.63
N ASP A 114 14.43 -14.66 -3.38
CA ASP A 114 15.53 -15.53 -2.95
C ASP A 114 16.86 -14.77 -2.82
N ASN A 115 16.97 -13.63 -3.53
CA ASN A 115 18.09 -12.69 -3.40
C ASN A 115 17.89 -11.65 -2.28
N GLY A 116 16.95 -11.87 -1.37
CA GLY A 116 16.67 -10.94 -0.27
C GLY A 116 15.90 -9.68 -0.69
N GLY A 117 15.04 -9.81 -1.70
CA GLY A 117 14.21 -8.72 -2.18
C GLY A 117 13.26 -8.17 -1.11
N VAL A 118 13.29 -6.85 -0.93
CA VAL A 118 12.50 -6.12 0.07
C VAL A 118 11.84 -4.90 -0.57
N VAL A 119 10.64 -4.59 -0.12
CA VAL A 119 9.95 -3.32 -0.38
C VAL A 119 9.86 -2.55 0.93
N GLU A 120 10.46 -1.39 0.98
CA GLU A 120 10.32 -0.45 2.08
C GLU A 120 9.24 0.58 1.73
N MET A 121 8.23 0.68 2.58
CA MET A 121 7.30 1.80 2.59
C MET A 121 7.86 2.87 3.52
N THR A 122 8.55 3.85 2.95
CA THR A 122 9.22 4.91 3.71
C THR A 122 8.23 5.95 4.23
N ARG A 123 7.09 6.08 3.56
CA ARG A 123 6.00 6.95 3.98
C ARG A 123 4.67 6.46 3.44
N PHE A 124 3.71 6.39 4.33
CA PHE A 124 2.29 6.29 4.04
C PHE A 124 1.59 7.45 4.71
N GLU A 125 0.67 8.12 4.02
CA GLU A 125 -0.19 9.16 4.56
C GLU A 125 -1.56 9.06 3.90
N ALA A 126 -2.60 8.96 4.70
CA ALA A 126 -3.98 9.05 4.24
C ALA A 126 -4.74 10.06 5.11
N ILE A 127 -5.45 10.98 4.48
CA ILE A 127 -6.25 12.02 5.14
C ILE A 127 -7.69 11.87 4.66
N ALA A 128 -8.59 11.63 5.60
CA ALA A 128 -10.02 11.51 5.35
C ALA A 128 -10.76 12.29 6.43
N ASP A 129 -11.47 13.33 6.05
CA ASP A 129 -12.11 14.26 7.00
C ASP A 129 -11.09 14.74 8.06
N ASP A 130 -11.39 14.46 9.35
CA ASP A 130 -10.56 14.83 10.51
C ASP A 130 -9.53 13.74 10.87
N VAL A 131 -9.46 12.64 10.11
CA VAL A 131 -8.60 11.50 10.39
C VAL A 131 -7.37 11.55 9.51
N THR A 132 -6.20 11.48 10.16
CA THR A 132 -4.93 11.32 9.47
C THR A 132 -4.27 10.02 9.90
N VAL A 133 -3.94 9.18 8.93
CA VAL A 133 -3.17 7.95 9.13
C VAL A 133 -1.79 8.15 8.50
N THR A 134 -0.74 7.99 9.28
CA THR A 134 0.65 8.01 8.79
C THR A 134 1.33 6.71 9.16
N GLY A 135 2.27 6.25 8.35
CA GLY A 135 2.97 4.99 8.64
C GLY A 135 4.19 4.74 7.79
N ASP A 136 4.89 3.70 8.17
CA ASP A 136 6.05 3.14 7.50
C ASP A 136 6.05 1.62 7.67
N GLY A 137 6.81 0.91 6.84
CA GLY A 137 6.85 -0.55 6.93
C GLY A 137 7.86 -1.18 5.99
N THR A 138 8.08 -2.46 6.20
CA THR A 138 8.98 -3.28 5.38
C THR A 138 8.29 -4.58 5.03
N PHE A 139 8.34 -4.94 3.75
CA PHE A 139 7.68 -6.11 3.20
C PHE A 139 8.63 -6.93 2.35
N ALA A 140 8.46 -8.25 2.39
CA ALA A 140 9.10 -9.22 1.51
C ALA A 140 8.03 -10.12 0.88
N LEU A 141 8.44 -11.12 0.13
CA LEU A 141 7.54 -12.16 -0.38
C LEU A 141 7.83 -13.48 0.34
N ASP A 142 6.78 -14.18 0.74
CA ASP A 142 6.89 -15.55 1.25
C ASP A 142 7.12 -16.57 0.11
N ALA A 143 7.27 -17.86 0.45
CA ALA A 143 7.46 -18.94 -0.51
C ALA A 143 6.31 -19.07 -1.53
N ALA A 144 5.11 -18.60 -1.21
CA ALA A 144 3.96 -18.59 -2.09
C ALA A 144 3.83 -17.27 -2.88
N LEU A 145 4.83 -16.37 -2.78
CA LEU A 145 4.84 -15.01 -3.34
C LEU A 145 3.74 -14.11 -2.77
N ARG A 146 3.33 -14.34 -1.53
CA ARG A 146 2.42 -13.45 -0.82
C ARG A 146 3.23 -12.42 -0.04
N PRO A 147 2.76 -11.17 0.07
CA PRO A 147 3.43 -10.18 0.90
C PRO A 147 3.48 -10.63 2.37
N GLU A 148 4.66 -10.55 2.96
CA GLU A 148 4.88 -10.71 4.41
C GLU A 148 5.73 -9.54 4.91
N GLY A 149 5.50 -9.11 6.14
CA GLY A 149 6.26 -7.99 6.70
C GLY A 149 5.60 -7.35 7.90
N ALA A 150 6.08 -6.17 8.24
CA ALA A 150 5.55 -5.37 9.33
C ALA A 150 5.42 -3.91 8.92
N ALA A 151 4.36 -3.27 9.38
CA ALA A 151 4.16 -1.84 9.25
C ALA A 151 3.72 -1.25 10.60
N ALA A 152 4.11 0.00 10.85
CA ALA A 152 3.68 0.77 11.99
C ALA A 152 2.86 1.97 11.52
N PHE A 153 1.67 2.14 12.08
CA PHE A 153 0.80 3.24 11.75
C PHE A 153 0.52 4.10 12.98
N ARG A 154 0.34 5.39 12.77
CA ARG A 154 -0.19 6.36 13.73
C ARG A 154 -1.48 6.93 13.16
N ILE A 155 -2.51 6.97 13.97
CA ILE A 155 -3.82 7.51 13.61
C ILE A 155 -4.05 8.73 14.48
N ALA A 156 -4.29 9.89 13.87
CA ALA A 156 -4.76 11.09 14.52
C ALA A 156 -6.23 11.31 14.16
N GLY A 157 -7.03 11.86 15.07
CA GLY A 157 -8.47 12.06 14.88
C GLY A 157 -9.32 10.80 15.08
N ALA A 158 -8.72 9.71 15.58
CA ALA A 158 -9.44 8.45 15.83
C ALA A 158 -10.63 8.60 16.78
N GLU A 159 -10.58 9.54 17.70
CA GLU A 159 -11.67 9.84 18.64
C GLU A 159 -12.97 10.24 17.91
N THR A 160 -12.85 11.01 16.83
CA THR A 160 -13.98 11.42 15.99
C THR A 160 -14.61 10.20 15.31
N VAL A 161 -13.80 9.27 14.80
CA VAL A 161 -14.28 8.03 14.19
C VAL A 161 -14.98 7.15 15.21
N LEU A 162 -14.38 6.97 16.38
CA LEU A 162 -14.98 6.19 17.45
C LEU A 162 -16.31 6.79 17.93
N ALA A 163 -16.40 8.11 18.04
CA ALA A 163 -17.63 8.80 18.41
C ALA A 163 -18.72 8.60 17.35
N ARG A 164 -18.38 8.63 16.05
CA ARG A 164 -19.32 8.34 14.96
C ARG A 164 -19.81 6.89 15.00
N LEU A 165 -18.90 5.93 15.17
CA LEU A 165 -19.23 4.50 15.27
C LEU A 165 -20.07 4.16 16.51
N GLU A 166 -19.87 4.87 17.61
CA GLU A 166 -20.70 4.75 18.80
C GLU A 166 -22.11 5.34 18.56
N ALA A 167 -22.18 6.50 17.92
CA ALA A 167 -23.44 7.16 17.59
C ALA A 167 -24.27 6.37 16.57
N SER A 168 -23.63 5.66 15.61
CA SER A 168 -24.30 4.75 14.67
C SER A 168 -24.71 3.41 15.29
N GLY A 169 -24.17 3.09 16.48
CA GLY A 169 -24.43 1.81 17.16
C GLY A 169 -23.54 0.64 16.69
N ASP A 170 -22.56 0.93 15.83
CA ASP A 170 -21.63 -0.09 15.29
C ASP A 170 -20.65 -0.58 16.36
N ILE A 171 -20.37 0.24 17.35
CA ILE A 171 -19.56 -0.15 18.52
C ILE A 171 -20.31 0.14 19.83
N LYS A 172 -20.10 -0.73 20.82
CA LYS A 172 -20.64 -0.53 22.17
C LYS A 172 -19.70 0.36 22.98
N PRO A 173 -20.21 1.18 23.95
CA PRO A 173 -19.39 2.02 24.82
C PRO A 173 -18.25 1.27 25.54
N ALA A 174 -18.51 0.01 25.93
CA ALA A 174 -17.49 -0.85 26.54
C ALA A 174 -16.34 -1.21 25.59
N MET A 175 -16.59 -1.31 24.29
CA MET A 175 -15.56 -1.57 23.29
C MET A 175 -14.72 -0.31 23.04
N ARG A 176 -15.32 0.88 23.08
CA ARG A 176 -14.61 2.17 22.98
C ARG A 176 -13.55 2.30 24.07
N ALA A 177 -13.89 1.99 25.32
CA ALA A 177 -12.94 2.06 26.45
C ALA A 177 -11.71 1.16 26.27
N VAL A 178 -11.81 0.09 25.47
CA VAL A 178 -10.68 -0.78 25.11
C VAL A 178 -9.89 -0.22 23.92
N LEU A 179 -10.55 0.41 22.96
CA LEU A 179 -9.95 0.92 21.74
C LEU A 179 -9.20 2.25 21.96
N ASP A 180 -9.70 3.13 22.81
CA ASP A 180 -9.10 4.43 23.10
C ASP A 180 -7.59 4.35 23.46
N PRO A 181 -7.14 3.50 24.41
CA PRO A 181 -5.72 3.39 24.75
C PRO A 181 -4.90 2.71 23.65
N MET A 182 -5.53 1.86 22.81
CA MET A 182 -4.84 1.20 21.68
C MET A 182 -4.59 2.18 20.53
N LEU A 183 -5.51 3.10 20.27
CA LEU A 183 -5.38 4.11 19.22
C LEU A 183 -4.48 5.27 19.62
N ALA A 184 -4.34 5.55 20.92
CA ALA A 184 -3.34 6.48 21.44
C ALA A 184 -1.90 5.94 21.30
N SER A 185 -1.73 4.64 21.11
CA SER A 185 -0.45 3.98 20.88
C SER A 185 -0.19 3.75 19.37
N ARG A 186 1.09 3.56 18.99
CA ARG A 186 1.43 3.13 17.61
C ARG A 186 0.79 1.76 17.31
N VAL A 187 -0.13 1.69 16.38
CA VAL A 187 -0.67 0.42 15.89
C VAL A 187 0.37 -0.24 14.99
N ARG A 188 0.93 -1.37 15.42
CA ARG A 188 1.78 -2.22 14.57
C ARG A 188 0.92 -3.28 13.91
N VAL A 189 0.88 -3.29 12.61
CA VAL A 189 0.24 -4.36 11.83
C VAL A 189 1.34 -5.31 11.35
N ASN A 190 1.39 -6.49 11.92
CA ASN A 190 2.23 -7.57 11.41
C ASN A 190 1.36 -8.43 10.49
N SER A 191 1.64 -8.45 9.20
CA SER A 191 1.05 -9.42 8.28
C SER A 191 1.85 -10.73 8.34
N ALA A 192 1.96 -11.31 9.52
CA ALA A 192 2.45 -12.67 9.69
C ALA A 192 1.22 -13.58 9.72
N SER A 193 0.94 -14.26 8.62
CA SER A 193 0.19 -15.52 8.71
C SER A 193 0.96 -16.41 9.68
N SER A 194 0.28 -16.79 10.77
CA SER A 194 0.77 -17.62 11.86
C SER A 194 1.53 -18.85 11.35
N PHE A 195 2.85 -18.76 11.32
CA PHE A 195 3.73 -19.91 11.23
C PHE A 195 4.39 -20.06 12.59
N SER A 196 3.93 -21.07 13.35
CA SER A 196 4.59 -21.59 14.53
C SER A 196 5.95 -22.14 14.10
N ALA A 197 7.02 -21.35 14.28
CA ALA A 197 8.38 -21.83 14.17
C ALA A 197 8.84 -22.26 15.56
N SER A 198 8.89 -23.55 15.80
CA SER A 198 9.63 -24.15 16.93
C SER A 198 11.07 -23.64 16.91
N PRO A 199 11.64 -23.23 18.06
CA PRO A 199 13.03 -22.84 18.14
C PRO A 199 13.92 -24.07 18.02
N GLN A 200 14.51 -24.32 16.84
CA GLN A 200 15.61 -25.27 16.73
C GLN A 200 16.86 -24.67 17.37
N ARG A 201 17.35 -25.36 18.39
CA ARG A 201 18.58 -25.13 19.11
C ARG A 201 19.75 -25.01 18.14
N ILE A 202 20.42 -23.88 18.13
CA ILE A 202 21.76 -23.77 17.53
C ILE A 202 22.72 -24.49 18.44
N ALA A 203 23.15 -25.67 18.04
CA ALA A 203 24.25 -26.38 18.65
C ALA A 203 25.56 -25.65 18.31
N ARG A 204 26.22 -25.10 19.33
CA ARG A 204 27.59 -24.61 19.22
C ARG A 204 28.52 -25.80 18.98
N CYS A 205 29.16 -25.88 17.84
CA CYS A 205 30.42 -26.65 17.70
C CYS A 205 31.58 -25.73 18.12
N ARG A 206 32.21 -26.13 19.27
CA ARG A 206 33.59 -25.77 19.59
C ARG A 206 34.47 -26.90 19.10
N ALA A 207 35.44 -26.57 18.29
CA ALA A 207 36.82 -27.10 18.33
C ALA A 207 37.61 -26.37 17.24
#